data_59b9aa507045932ce625e935199db247
#
_entry.id   59b9aa507045932ce625e935199db247
#
_cell.length_a   1.000
_cell.length_b   1.000
_cell.length_c   1.000
_cell.angle_alpha   90.00
_cell.angle_beta   90.00
_cell.angle_gamma   90.00
#
_symmetry.space_group_name_H-M   'P 1'
#
loop_
_entity.id
_entity.type
_entity.pdbx_description
1 polymer ?
#
loop_
_entity_poly.entity_id
_entity_poly.type
_entity_poly.pdbx_seq_one_letter_code
_entity_poly.pdbx_strand_id
1 'polypeptide(L)'
;MADFNQVLTPGKIDEGVVNTVVEIPEGSRLKVEWDREHAAFMLDRVEPAIFAKPCNYGFIPQTLDEDGDELDTLIICPEPLPTGVWLEAKIIGVMKFEDDGEVDDKIVVVPADNRDDDRIESLEDIPQLVKQLEHHFTHYKDLKRPGSTIVKGWGDADEAKAIIGQCIDRWNKK
;
A
#
# COMPACT_ATOMS: atom_id res chain seq x y z
N MET A 1 -19.90 6.81 7.25
CA MET A 1 -19.12 5.61 6.93
C MET A 1 -18.53 5.14 8.25
N ALA A 2 -18.28 3.84 8.46
CA ALA A 2 -17.63 3.39 9.67
C ALA A 2 -16.13 3.77 9.59
N ASP A 3 -15.53 4.14 10.72
CA ASP A 3 -14.08 4.34 10.80
C ASP A 3 -13.39 2.98 10.71
N PHE A 4 -12.57 2.79 9.66
CA PHE A 4 -11.89 1.51 9.41
C PHE A 4 -10.97 1.11 10.57
N ASN A 5 -10.34 2.07 11.23
CA ASN A 5 -9.49 1.82 12.40
C ASN A 5 -10.26 1.37 13.64
N GLN A 6 -11.58 1.57 13.69
CA GLN A 6 -12.43 1.09 14.78
C GLN A 6 -13.07 -0.26 14.49
N VAL A 7 -13.28 -0.60 13.21
CA VAL A 7 -14.04 -1.80 12.82
C VAL A 7 -13.18 -2.94 12.27
N LEU A 8 -11.95 -2.64 11.82
CA LEU A 8 -11.01 -3.63 11.31
C LEU A 8 -9.75 -3.70 12.18
N THR A 9 -9.19 -4.87 12.28
CA THR A 9 -7.83 -5.09 12.83
C THR A 9 -6.81 -5.08 11.69
N PRO A 10 -5.50 -5.03 11.98
CA PRO A 10 -4.47 -5.15 10.94
C PRO A 10 -4.48 -6.50 10.20
N GLY A 11 -5.12 -7.51 10.75
CA GLY A 11 -5.16 -8.87 10.19
C GLY A 11 -4.43 -9.90 11.07
N LYS A 12 -4.06 -11.01 10.46
CA LYS A 12 -3.35 -12.11 11.10
C LYS A 12 -1.89 -12.14 10.64
N ILE A 13 -1.10 -11.20 11.11
CA ILE A 13 0.26 -10.95 10.60
C ILE A 13 1.16 -12.17 10.72
N ASP A 14 1.06 -12.92 11.82
CA ASP A 14 1.82 -14.14 12.05
C ASP A 14 1.49 -15.24 11.01
N GLU A 15 0.26 -15.25 10.49
CA GLU A 15 -0.19 -16.14 9.42
C GLU A 15 0.17 -15.59 8.01
N GLY A 16 0.79 -14.41 7.92
CA GLY A 16 1.11 -13.76 6.65
C GLY A 16 -0.07 -13.07 5.97
N VAL A 17 -1.13 -12.73 6.70
CA VAL A 17 -2.35 -12.12 6.17
C VAL A 17 -2.61 -10.78 6.85
N VAL A 18 -2.87 -9.77 6.03
CA VAL A 18 -3.31 -8.42 6.47
C VAL A 18 -4.73 -8.14 6.02
N ASN A 19 -5.40 -7.26 6.76
CA ASN A 19 -6.56 -6.54 6.25
C ASN A 19 -6.06 -5.25 5.59
N THR A 20 -6.50 -4.98 4.37
CA THR A 20 -6.17 -3.74 3.67
C THR A 20 -7.43 -3.08 3.12
N VAL A 21 -7.44 -1.75 3.12
CA VAL A 21 -8.54 -0.91 2.59
C VAL A 21 -8.05 -0.20 1.36
N VAL A 22 -8.80 -0.30 0.27
CA VAL A 22 -8.44 0.33 -1.00
C VAL A 22 -8.74 1.83 -0.96
N GLU A 23 -7.75 2.64 -1.31
CA GLU A 23 -7.89 4.09 -1.53
C GLU A 23 -7.93 4.43 -3.01
N ILE A 24 -7.01 3.85 -3.79
CA ILE A 24 -6.81 4.20 -5.19
C ILE A 24 -6.87 2.94 -6.04
N PRO A 25 -7.88 2.80 -6.93
CA PRO A 25 -7.93 1.72 -7.92
C PRO A 25 -6.73 1.75 -8.88
N GLU A 26 -6.31 0.58 -9.35
CA GLU A 26 -5.39 0.47 -10.48
C GLU A 26 -5.88 1.29 -11.68
N GLY A 27 -4.95 1.95 -12.38
CA GLY A 27 -5.26 2.81 -13.53
C GLY A 27 -5.84 4.18 -13.16
N SER A 28 -6.19 4.42 -11.90
CA SER A 28 -6.65 5.73 -11.45
C SER A 28 -5.48 6.71 -11.32
N ARG A 29 -5.77 7.96 -11.60
CA ARG A 29 -4.88 9.12 -11.35
C ARG A 29 -5.42 10.05 -10.25
N LEU A 30 -6.50 9.64 -9.60
CA LEU A 30 -7.05 10.37 -8.46
C LEU A 30 -6.30 9.91 -7.20
N LYS A 31 -5.54 10.81 -6.57
CA LYS A 31 -4.99 10.54 -5.26
C LYS A 31 -6.09 10.74 -4.22
N VAL A 32 -6.73 9.65 -3.86
CA VAL A 32 -7.72 9.58 -2.80
C VAL A 32 -7.03 9.04 -1.56
N GLU A 33 -7.27 9.65 -0.41
CA GLU A 33 -6.69 9.32 0.88
C GLU A 33 -7.79 9.11 1.93
N TRP A 34 -7.54 8.23 2.88
CA TRP A 34 -8.37 8.08 4.06
C TRP A 34 -8.11 9.23 5.03
N ASP A 35 -9.11 10.07 5.23
CA ASP A 35 -9.07 11.12 6.26
C ASP A 35 -9.59 10.54 7.58
N ARG A 36 -8.67 10.25 8.50
CA ARG A 36 -8.96 9.66 9.81
C ARG A 36 -9.81 10.58 10.68
N GLU A 37 -9.63 11.90 10.59
CA GLU A 37 -10.36 12.87 11.39
C GLU A 37 -11.86 12.90 11.00
N HIS A 38 -12.15 12.82 9.70
CA HIS A 38 -13.49 12.88 9.17
C HIS A 38 -14.13 11.50 8.93
N ALA A 39 -13.35 10.41 9.11
CA ALA A 39 -13.76 9.04 8.78
C ALA A 39 -14.33 8.95 7.35
N ALA A 40 -13.64 9.53 6.39
CA ALA A 40 -14.09 9.66 5.00
C ALA A 40 -12.90 9.62 4.03
N PHE A 41 -13.16 9.24 2.78
CA PHE A 41 -12.17 9.40 1.70
C PHE A 41 -12.21 10.82 1.15
N MET A 42 -11.03 11.41 1.00
CA MET A 42 -10.81 12.74 0.47
C MET A 42 -10.02 12.67 -0.83
N LEU A 43 -10.39 13.45 -1.83
CA LEU A 43 -9.56 13.67 -3.01
C LEU A 43 -8.49 14.72 -2.68
N ASP A 44 -7.23 14.28 -2.48
CA ASP A 44 -6.10 15.19 -2.30
C ASP A 44 -5.76 15.90 -3.61
N ARG A 45 -5.53 15.14 -4.69
CA ARG A 45 -5.17 15.72 -5.99
C ARG A 45 -5.46 14.81 -7.17
N VAL A 46 -5.38 15.38 -8.38
CA VAL A 46 -5.42 14.65 -9.64
C VAL A 46 -4.02 14.61 -10.24
N GLU A 47 -3.48 13.42 -10.41
CA GLU A 47 -2.16 13.22 -11.01
C GLU A 47 -2.19 13.33 -12.55
N PRO A 48 -1.08 13.69 -13.21
CA PRO A 48 -0.92 13.56 -14.64
C PRO A 48 -1.20 12.13 -15.13
N ALA A 49 -1.76 11.98 -16.33
CA ALA A 49 -2.18 10.68 -16.87
C ALA A 49 -1.06 9.63 -16.91
N ILE A 50 0.19 10.05 -17.14
CA ILE A 50 1.36 9.16 -17.15
C ILE A 50 1.70 8.57 -15.77
N PHE A 51 1.11 9.11 -14.69
CA PHE A 51 1.30 8.67 -13.31
C PHE A 51 0.05 7.99 -12.74
N ALA A 52 -0.80 7.44 -13.62
CA ALA A 52 -1.85 6.51 -13.18
C ALA A 52 -1.24 5.37 -12.37
N LYS A 53 -1.92 4.93 -11.29
CA LYS A 53 -1.40 3.89 -10.40
C LYS A 53 -1.21 2.56 -11.13
N PRO A 54 -0.04 1.93 -11.03
CA PRO A 54 0.26 0.67 -11.71
C PRO A 54 -0.38 -0.57 -11.05
N CYS A 55 -0.93 -0.41 -9.85
CA CYS A 55 -1.69 -1.41 -9.10
C CYS A 55 -2.70 -0.72 -8.19
N ASN A 56 -3.59 -1.48 -7.56
CA ASN A 56 -4.43 -0.93 -6.51
C ASN A 56 -3.57 -0.49 -5.32
N TYR A 57 -3.98 0.57 -4.66
CA TYR A 57 -3.26 1.19 -3.55
C TYR A 57 -4.19 1.36 -2.36
N GLY A 58 -3.69 1.18 -1.15
CA GLY A 58 -4.49 1.30 0.05
C GLY A 58 -3.64 1.31 1.30
N PHE A 59 -4.26 1.01 2.45
CA PHE A 59 -3.60 1.05 3.75
C PHE A 59 -4.01 -0.12 4.66
N ILE A 60 -3.21 -0.39 5.68
CA ILE A 60 -3.50 -1.36 6.73
C ILE A 60 -4.11 -0.63 7.94
N PRO A 61 -5.36 -0.94 8.36
CA PRO A 61 -5.97 -0.33 9.53
C PRO A 61 -5.17 -0.56 10.82
N GLN A 62 -5.27 0.37 11.78
CA GLN A 62 -4.59 0.29 13.09
C GLN A 62 -3.07 0.16 12.98
N THR A 63 -2.48 0.77 11.97
CA THR A 63 -1.04 0.98 11.84
C THR A 63 -0.72 2.47 11.86
N LEU A 64 0.51 2.82 12.20
CA LEU A 64 1.00 4.19 12.14
C LEU A 64 2.42 4.17 11.58
N ASP A 65 2.61 4.74 10.40
CA ASP A 65 3.94 4.88 9.82
C ASP A 65 4.66 6.15 10.31
N GLU A 66 5.87 6.37 9.87
CA GLU A 66 6.73 7.45 10.37
C GLU A 66 6.24 8.84 9.92
N ASP A 67 5.55 8.91 8.80
CA ASP A 67 4.88 10.13 8.28
C ASP A 67 3.60 10.51 9.04
N GLY A 68 3.09 9.62 9.91
CA GLY A 68 1.92 9.85 10.75
C GLY A 68 0.61 9.29 10.19
N ASP A 69 0.64 8.65 9.02
CA ASP A 69 -0.50 7.99 8.38
C ASP A 69 -0.47 6.47 8.59
N GLU A 70 -1.52 5.77 8.16
CA GLU A 70 -1.57 4.32 8.13
C GLU A 70 -0.54 3.78 7.14
N LEU A 71 0.03 2.60 7.45
CA LEU A 71 1.02 1.93 6.58
C LEU A 71 0.40 1.53 5.25
N ASP A 72 1.00 1.95 4.17
CA ASP A 72 0.56 1.79 2.79
C ASP A 72 0.66 0.35 2.28
N THR A 73 -0.25 -0.01 1.35
CA THR A 73 -0.23 -1.28 0.62
C THR A 73 -0.27 -1.10 -0.89
N LEU A 74 0.51 -1.92 -1.59
CA LEU A 74 0.42 -2.16 -3.03
C LEU A 74 -0.32 -3.49 -3.24
N ILE A 75 -1.57 -3.41 -3.71
CA ILE A 75 -2.46 -4.57 -3.80
C ILE A 75 -2.44 -5.07 -5.24
N ILE A 76 -1.81 -6.23 -5.45
CA ILE A 76 -1.68 -6.85 -6.76
C ILE A 76 -2.91 -7.72 -7.01
N CYS A 77 -3.79 -7.24 -7.86
CA CYS A 77 -5.05 -7.87 -8.23
C CYS A 77 -5.26 -7.66 -9.74
N PRO A 78 -5.84 -8.61 -10.49
CA PRO A 78 -6.04 -8.47 -11.94
C PRO A 78 -7.08 -7.40 -12.33
N GLU A 79 -7.84 -6.88 -11.36
CA GLU A 79 -8.92 -5.92 -11.58
C GLU A 79 -8.75 -4.68 -10.70
N PRO A 80 -9.17 -3.49 -11.17
CA PRO A 80 -9.25 -2.30 -10.33
C PRO A 80 -10.29 -2.50 -9.23
N LEU A 81 -9.87 -2.39 -7.98
CA LEU A 81 -10.75 -2.50 -6.82
C LEU A 81 -11.34 -1.13 -6.46
N PRO A 82 -12.65 -1.02 -6.20
CA PRO A 82 -13.26 0.26 -5.83
C PRO A 82 -12.71 0.82 -4.51
N THR A 83 -12.56 2.14 -4.42
CA THR A 83 -12.25 2.85 -3.17
C THR A 83 -13.24 2.47 -2.05
N GLY A 84 -12.71 2.14 -0.89
CA GLY A 84 -13.48 1.74 0.29
C GLY A 84 -13.80 0.25 0.39
N VAL A 85 -13.44 -0.55 -0.60
CA VAL A 85 -13.42 -2.01 -0.45
C VAL A 85 -12.27 -2.40 0.48
N TRP A 86 -12.53 -3.29 1.42
CA TRP A 86 -11.49 -3.93 2.21
C TRP A 86 -11.40 -5.41 1.89
N LEU A 87 -10.21 -5.99 2.04
CA LEU A 87 -9.97 -7.41 1.77
C LEU A 87 -8.93 -7.98 2.72
N GLU A 88 -9.00 -9.29 2.94
CA GLU A 88 -7.87 -10.05 3.47
C GLU A 88 -6.86 -10.29 2.34
N ALA A 89 -5.59 -10.02 2.59
CA ALA A 89 -4.54 -10.14 1.59
C ALA A 89 -3.30 -10.84 2.15
N LYS A 90 -2.67 -11.69 1.34
CA LYS A 90 -1.40 -12.34 1.67
C LYS A 90 -0.25 -11.35 1.46
N ILE A 91 0.67 -11.31 2.41
CA ILE A 91 1.90 -10.52 2.32
C ILE A 91 2.89 -11.26 1.44
N ILE A 92 3.38 -10.60 0.38
CA ILE A 92 4.40 -11.18 -0.53
C ILE A 92 5.73 -10.42 -0.52
N GLY A 93 5.79 -9.25 0.11
CA GLY A 93 7.02 -8.47 0.25
C GLY A 93 6.79 -7.03 0.63
N VAL A 94 7.83 -6.22 0.52
CA VAL A 94 7.80 -4.78 0.80
C VAL A 94 8.67 -4.01 -0.20
N MET A 95 8.19 -2.86 -0.65
CA MET A 95 8.98 -1.85 -1.33
C MET A 95 9.52 -0.87 -0.29
N LYS A 96 10.84 -0.82 -0.14
CA LYS A 96 11.54 0.18 0.68
C LYS A 96 11.53 1.51 -0.04
N PHE A 97 10.90 2.49 0.52
CA PHE A 97 10.64 3.75 -0.14
C PHE A 97 10.93 4.95 0.77
N GLU A 98 11.37 6.03 0.16
CA GLU A 98 11.62 7.31 0.83
C GLU A 98 10.96 8.42 0.01
N ASP A 99 10.13 9.22 0.66
CA ASP A 99 9.46 10.38 0.09
C ASP A 99 9.89 11.65 0.83
N ASP A 100 10.47 12.61 0.11
CA ASP A 100 10.98 13.87 0.66
C ASP A 100 11.94 13.69 1.88
N GLY A 101 12.65 12.56 1.94
CA GLY A 101 13.60 12.22 3.00
C GLY A 101 12.98 11.47 4.19
N GLU A 102 11.70 11.18 4.16
CA GLU A 102 11.00 10.36 5.17
C GLU A 102 10.79 8.94 4.69
N VAL A 103 10.88 7.97 5.60
CA VAL A 103 10.59 6.56 5.30
C VAL A 103 9.08 6.42 5.08
N ASP A 104 8.72 5.80 3.95
CA ASP A 104 7.33 5.62 3.52
C ASP A 104 7.22 4.27 2.78
N ASP A 105 7.54 3.18 3.50
CA ASP A 105 7.59 1.83 2.96
C ASP A 105 6.19 1.34 2.56
N LYS A 106 6.11 0.47 1.53
CA LYS A 106 4.83 -0.01 1.02
C LYS A 106 4.79 -1.53 0.99
N ILE A 107 3.84 -2.10 1.72
CA ILE A 107 3.65 -3.55 1.81
C ILE A 107 3.03 -4.06 0.52
N VAL A 108 3.63 -5.08 -0.08
CA VAL A 108 3.10 -5.69 -1.31
C VAL A 108 2.27 -6.91 -0.95
N VAL A 109 1.02 -6.92 -1.42
CA VAL A 109 0.04 -7.94 -1.06
C VAL A 109 -0.75 -8.44 -2.28
N VAL A 110 -1.30 -9.66 -2.18
CA VAL A 110 -2.26 -10.23 -3.12
C VAL A 110 -3.53 -10.64 -2.38
N PRO A 111 -4.72 -10.64 -3.00
CA PRO A 111 -5.94 -11.14 -2.35
C PRO A 111 -5.75 -12.54 -1.78
N ALA A 112 -6.20 -12.78 -0.54
CA ALA A 112 -6.00 -14.06 0.15
C ALA A 112 -6.76 -15.22 -0.52
N ASP A 113 -7.93 -14.98 -1.14
CA ASP A 113 -8.68 -15.94 -1.97
C ASP A 113 -8.73 -15.41 -3.42
N ASN A 114 -7.69 -15.70 -4.19
CA ASN A 114 -7.66 -15.41 -5.63
C ASN A 114 -7.81 -16.73 -6.41
N ARG A 115 -9.02 -17.01 -6.89
CA ARG A 115 -9.34 -18.25 -7.63
C ARG A 115 -8.96 -18.23 -9.10
N ASP A 116 -8.56 -17.06 -9.61
CA ASP A 116 -8.06 -16.91 -10.98
C ASP A 116 -6.57 -17.20 -11.07
N ASP A 117 -5.78 -16.69 -10.13
CA ASP A 117 -4.34 -16.93 -10.05
C ASP A 117 -3.85 -16.95 -8.59
N ASP A 118 -3.65 -18.14 -8.05
CA ASP A 118 -3.12 -18.38 -6.70
C ASP A 118 -1.60 -18.61 -6.65
N ARG A 119 -0.91 -18.47 -7.79
CA ARG A 119 0.52 -18.80 -7.96
C ARG A 119 1.45 -17.70 -7.47
N ILE A 120 0.96 -16.49 -7.21
CA ILE A 120 1.80 -15.39 -6.74
C ILE A 120 1.99 -15.54 -5.23
N GLU A 121 3.21 -15.95 -4.83
CA GLU A 121 3.59 -16.15 -3.43
C GLU A 121 4.71 -15.22 -2.97
N SER A 122 5.43 -14.62 -3.92
CA SER A 122 6.57 -13.75 -3.66
C SER A 122 6.74 -12.69 -4.75
N LEU A 123 7.62 -11.72 -4.52
CA LEU A 123 7.99 -10.72 -5.53
C LEU A 123 8.69 -11.34 -6.76
N GLU A 124 9.31 -12.50 -6.60
CA GLU A 124 9.98 -13.21 -7.70
C GLU A 124 9.00 -13.74 -8.74
N ASP A 125 7.72 -13.93 -8.38
CA ASP A 125 6.67 -14.39 -9.29
C ASP A 125 6.15 -13.27 -10.19
N ILE A 126 6.43 -11.99 -9.86
CA ILE A 126 5.97 -10.80 -10.57
C ILE A 126 7.10 -9.85 -11.00
N PRO A 127 8.22 -10.32 -11.57
CA PRO A 127 9.42 -9.50 -11.77
C PRO A 127 9.19 -8.32 -12.71
N GLN A 128 8.27 -8.43 -13.66
CA GLN A 128 7.95 -7.34 -14.58
C GLN A 128 7.15 -6.24 -13.87
N LEU A 129 6.22 -6.61 -13.01
CA LEU A 129 5.44 -5.64 -12.23
C LEU A 129 6.32 -4.93 -11.20
N VAL A 130 7.25 -5.64 -10.54
CA VAL A 130 8.23 -5.05 -9.62
C VAL A 130 9.00 -3.92 -10.32
N LYS A 131 9.47 -4.12 -11.55
CA LYS A 131 10.14 -3.06 -12.34
C LYS A 131 9.22 -1.88 -12.68
N GLN A 132 7.95 -2.14 -12.96
CA GLN A 132 6.97 -1.08 -13.24
C GLN A 132 6.68 -0.26 -11.97
N LEU A 133 6.52 -0.91 -10.83
CA LEU A 133 6.34 -0.26 -9.53
C LEU A 133 7.56 0.60 -9.18
N GLU A 134 8.77 0.05 -9.31
CA GLU A 134 10.00 0.79 -9.06
C GLU A 134 10.12 2.03 -9.94
N HIS A 135 9.85 1.89 -11.24
CA HIS A 135 9.87 3.01 -12.17
C HIS A 135 8.81 4.07 -11.80
N HIS A 136 7.57 3.64 -11.54
CA HIS A 136 6.49 4.55 -11.17
C HIS A 136 6.83 5.35 -9.91
N PHE A 137 7.20 4.68 -8.82
CA PHE A 137 7.45 5.35 -7.53
C PHE A 137 8.73 6.18 -7.53
N THR A 138 9.72 5.85 -8.36
CA THR A 138 10.90 6.70 -8.56
C THR A 138 10.55 8.01 -9.25
N HIS A 139 9.55 8.05 -10.15
CA HIS A 139 9.33 9.16 -11.08
C HIS A 139 8.00 9.89 -10.92
N TYR A 140 7.04 9.40 -10.15
CA TYR A 140 5.67 9.94 -10.14
C TYR A 140 5.55 11.40 -9.67
N LYS A 141 6.56 11.94 -8.99
CA LYS A 141 6.65 13.34 -8.60
C LYS A 141 7.52 14.20 -9.51
N ASP A 142 8.21 13.64 -10.52
CA ASP A 142 9.25 14.33 -11.29
C ASP A 142 8.78 15.59 -12.02
N LEU A 143 7.52 15.67 -12.43
CA LEU A 143 6.99 16.86 -13.09
C LEU A 143 6.84 18.08 -12.17
N LYS A 144 6.87 17.88 -10.84
CA LYS A 144 6.79 18.96 -9.85
C LYS A 144 8.01 19.03 -8.94
N ARG A 145 8.49 17.90 -8.46
CA ARG A 145 9.61 17.77 -7.52
C ARG A 145 10.53 16.60 -7.93
N PRO A 146 11.32 16.77 -9.00
CA PRO A 146 12.20 15.72 -9.49
C PRO A 146 13.22 15.30 -8.43
N GLY A 147 13.39 14.00 -8.26
CA GLY A 147 14.34 13.42 -7.32
C GLY A 147 13.92 13.47 -5.85
N SER A 148 12.66 13.79 -5.55
CA SER A 148 12.14 13.81 -4.18
C SER A 148 11.77 12.42 -3.66
N THR A 149 11.70 11.42 -4.52
CA THR A 149 11.31 10.04 -4.20
C THR A 149 12.39 9.04 -4.57
N ILE A 150 12.64 8.05 -3.71
CA ILE A 150 13.69 7.06 -3.91
C ILE A 150 13.17 5.67 -3.53
N VAL A 151 13.17 4.73 -4.48
CA VAL A 151 13.02 3.31 -4.15
C VAL A 151 14.38 2.78 -3.70
N LYS A 152 14.47 2.41 -2.42
CA LYS A 152 15.73 1.92 -1.77
C LYS A 152 15.99 0.44 -2.08
N GLY A 153 14.98 -0.29 -2.52
CA GLY A 153 15.04 -1.71 -2.80
C GLY A 153 13.76 -2.44 -2.36
N TRP A 154 13.86 -3.76 -2.29
CA TRP A 154 12.76 -4.65 -2.01
C TRP A 154 13.13 -5.61 -0.89
N GLY A 155 12.16 -5.96 -0.05
CA GLY A 155 12.29 -6.96 0.99
C GLY A 155 11.25 -8.08 0.81
N ASP A 156 11.48 -9.20 1.47
CA ASP A 156 10.59 -10.36 1.46
C ASP A 156 9.39 -10.19 2.42
N ALA A 157 8.57 -11.24 2.50
CA ALA A 157 7.39 -11.24 3.37
C ALA A 157 7.73 -11.15 4.87
N ASP A 158 8.86 -11.70 5.30
CA ASP A 158 9.24 -11.66 6.72
C ASP A 158 9.72 -10.25 7.11
N GLU A 159 10.41 -9.57 6.22
CA GLU A 159 10.79 -8.15 6.40
C GLU A 159 9.54 -7.25 6.42
N ALA A 160 8.57 -7.51 5.52
CA ALA A 160 7.28 -6.82 5.52
C ALA A 160 6.53 -6.99 6.85
N LYS A 161 6.45 -8.23 7.39
CA LYS A 161 5.82 -8.49 8.69
C LYS A 161 6.49 -7.73 9.83
N ALA A 162 7.82 -7.62 9.82
CA ALA A 162 8.57 -6.88 10.83
C ALA A 162 8.19 -5.38 10.81
N ILE A 163 8.09 -4.77 9.63
CA ILE A 163 7.67 -3.38 9.45
C ILE A 163 6.23 -3.18 9.93
N ILE A 164 5.30 -4.06 9.53
CA ILE A 164 3.90 -4.01 9.99
C ILE A 164 3.84 -4.05 11.52
N GLY A 165 4.61 -4.95 12.15
CA GLY A 165 4.69 -5.04 13.61
C GLY A 165 5.13 -3.74 14.27
N GLN A 166 6.14 -3.05 13.70
CA GLN A 166 6.59 -1.74 14.19
C GLN A 166 5.50 -0.67 14.06
N CYS A 167 4.76 -0.65 12.94
CA CYS A 167 3.66 0.29 12.73
C CYS A 167 2.47 0.03 13.65
N ILE A 168 2.15 -1.24 13.97
CA ILE A 168 1.15 -1.62 14.98
C ILE A 168 1.60 -1.16 16.37
N ASP A 169 2.87 -1.34 16.71
CA ASP A 169 3.42 -0.90 17.98
C ASP A 169 3.36 0.62 18.16
N ARG A 170 3.61 1.39 17.09
CA ARG A 170 3.46 2.85 17.10
C ARG A 170 1.98 3.24 17.26
N TRP A 171 1.07 2.59 16.56
CA TRP A 171 -0.37 2.82 16.72
C TRP A 171 -0.85 2.61 18.16
N ASN A 172 -0.44 1.51 18.80
CA ASN A 172 -0.85 1.17 20.16
C ASN A 172 -0.27 2.10 21.25
N LYS A 173 0.74 2.90 20.93
CA LYS A 173 1.35 3.89 21.85
C LYS A 173 0.78 5.30 21.68
N LYS A 174 -0.08 5.52 20.68
CA LYS A 174 -0.76 6.78 20.41
C LYS A 174 -1.92 7.02 21.39
#